data_16eb001afc72517b7bfe2836b0e48fd7
#
_entry.id   16eb001afc72517b7bfe2836b0e48fd7
#
_cell.length_a   1.000
_cell.length_b   1.000
_cell.length_c   1.000
_cell.angle_alpha   90.00
_cell.angle_beta   90.00
_cell.angle_gamma   90.00
#
_symmetry.space_group_name_H-M   'P 1'
#
loop_
_entity.id
_entity.type
_entity.pdbx_description
1 polymer ?
#
loop_
_entity_poly.entity_id
_entity_poly.type
_entity_poly.pdbx_seq_one_letter_code
_entity_poly.pdbx_strand_id
1 'polypeptide(L)'
;MALYVIGDLHLSFGTDKPMSVFGQAWTDHEEKLRAGFAALTENDTCVLCGDLSWGMSLKESCEDFAFISALPGKKIILKGNHDYWWTTAAKIRKFLEENDFGNIEILHNNCFTVDEYAICGTRGWFFEEERNTEQDIRIMNREIQRLKTSLDAAGDRRKLVFLHYPPIYQHYRCEGIMNLLKEYEVRHCWYGHLHGKACQQAFNGWMDGTCFQLVSADYLHFKPIRIDLLL
;
A
#
# COMPACT_ATOMS: atom_id res chain seq x y z
N MET A 1 3.64 6.25 19.87
CA MET A 1 3.00 5.60 18.72
C MET A 1 3.99 5.63 17.57
N ALA A 2 4.31 4.49 16.98
CA ALA A 2 5.23 4.45 15.83
C ALA A 2 4.42 4.16 14.53
N LEU A 3 4.93 4.64 13.40
CA LEU A 3 4.37 4.38 12.08
C LEU A 3 5.26 3.37 11.34
N TYR A 4 4.61 2.38 10.75
CA TYR A 4 5.25 1.33 9.96
C TYR A 4 4.63 1.23 8.58
N VAL A 5 5.33 0.59 7.65
CA VAL A 5 4.83 0.35 6.30
C VAL A 5 5.33 -0.98 5.75
N ILE A 6 4.46 -1.65 5.01
CA ILE A 6 4.73 -2.83 4.18
C ILE A 6 3.66 -2.89 3.10
N GLY A 7 3.90 -3.54 1.98
CA GLY A 7 2.89 -3.81 0.95
C GLY A 7 2.88 -5.28 0.54
N ASP A 8 1.92 -5.65 -0.31
CA ASP A 8 1.96 -6.89 -1.08
C ASP A 8 2.00 -8.16 -0.18
N LEU A 9 1.05 -8.27 0.73
CA LEU A 9 0.96 -9.42 1.63
C LEU A 9 0.55 -10.71 0.91
N HIS A 10 -0.25 -10.57 -0.16
CA HIS A 10 -0.71 -11.66 -1.01
C HIS A 10 -1.26 -12.87 -0.24
N LEU A 11 -2.09 -12.62 0.76
CA LEU A 11 -2.74 -13.67 1.54
C LEU A 11 -3.75 -14.45 0.68
N SER A 12 -3.94 -15.73 0.98
CA SER A 12 -4.79 -16.62 0.19
C SER A 12 -5.48 -17.70 1.03
N PHE A 13 -5.81 -17.40 2.30
CA PHE A 13 -6.47 -18.38 3.20
C PHE A 13 -7.83 -18.83 2.68
N GLY A 14 -8.59 -17.93 2.04
CA GLY A 14 -9.89 -18.24 1.46
C GLY A 14 -9.86 -18.70 0.00
N THR A 15 -8.67 -18.87 -0.61
CA THR A 15 -8.50 -19.25 -2.02
C THR A 15 -7.38 -20.27 -2.20
N ASP A 16 -7.48 -21.09 -3.25
CA ASP A 16 -6.42 -22.07 -3.60
C ASP A 16 -5.35 -21.40 -4.49
N LYS A 17 -4.56 -20.50 -3.88
CA LYS A 17 -3.47 -19.79 -4.57
C LYS A 17 -2.21 -19.73 -3.72
N PRO A 18 -1.45 -20.83 -3.61
CA PRO A 18 -0.25 -20.87 -2.78
C PRO A 18 0.83 -19.95 -3.35
N MET A 19 1.30 -18.97 -2.55
CA MET A 19 2.33 -18.02 -2.96
C MET A 19 3.71 -18.66 -3.19
N SER A 20 3.96 -19.82 -2.64
CA SER A 20 5.22 -20.59 -2.85
C SER A 20 5.51 -20.89 -4.33
N VAL A 21 4.50 -20.86 -5.22
CA VAL A 21 4.68 -21.01 -6.68
C VAL A 21 5.49 -19.83 -7.29
N PHE A 22 5.53 -18.68 -6.63
CA PHE A 22 6.28 -17.49 -7.04
C PHE A 22 7.73 -17.47 -6.52
N GLY A 23 8.16 -18.52 -5.82
CA GLY A 23 9.53 -18.73 -5.38
C GLY A 23 9.66 -19.01 -3.88
N GLN A 24 10.84 -19.50 -3.52
CA GLN A 24 11.15 -19.94 -2.15
C GLN A 24 11.01 -18.83 -1.09
N ALA A 25 11.14 -17.57 -1.48
CA ALA A 25 10.96 -16.44 -0.56
C ALA A 25 9.56 -16.45 0.07
N TRP A 26 8.53 -16.90 -0.69
CA TRP A 26 7.12 -16.94 -0.28
C TRP A 26 6.72 -18.19 0.51
N THR A 27 7.62 -19.16 0.69
CA THR A 27 7.31 -20.33 1.55
C THR A 27 7.07 -19.85 2.97
N ASP A 28 5.96 -20.29 3.56
CA ASP A 28 5.52 -19.93 4.93
C ASP A 28 5.51 -18.40 5.17
N HIS A 29 5.09 -17.62 4.16
CA HIS A 29 5.14 -16.17 4.23
C HIS A 29 4.21 -15.60 5.30
N GLU A 30 3.11 -16.27 5.60
CA GLU A 30 2.18 -15.91 6.67
C GLU A 30 2.86 -15.94 8.04
N GLU A 31 3.68 -16.97 8.31
CA GLU A 31 4.45 -17.05 9.55
C GLU A 31 5.56 -16.01 9.62
N LYS A 32 6.20 -15.71 8.48
CA LYS A 32 7.18 -14.62 8.39
C LYS A 32 6.52 -13.25 8.65
N LEU A 33 5.29 -13.03 8.15
CA LEU A 33 4.52 -11.82 8.45
C LEU A 33 4.20 -11.73 9.95
N ARG A 34 3.71 -12.82 10.58
CA ARG A 34 3.48 -12.84 12.05
C ARG A 34 4.74 -12.46 12.82
N ALA A 35 5.87 -13.08 12.48
CA ALA A 35 7.15 -12.79 13.11
C ALA A 35 7.62 -11.34 12.85
N GLY A 36 7.41 -10.82 11.64
CA GLY A 36 7.76 -9.45 11.27
C GLY A 36 6.94 -8.41 12.03
N PHE A 37 5.64 -8.64 12.19
CA PHE A 37 4.74 -7.76 12.94
C PHE A 37 4.91 -7.86 14.46
N ALA A 38 5.57 -8.87 14.99
CA ALA A 38 5.80 -8.99 16.45
C ALA A 38 6.60 -7.82 17.05
N ALA A 39 7.27 -7.01 16.23
CA ALA A 39 7.94 -5.79 16.68
C ALA A 39 6.98 -4.60 16.94
N LEU A 40 5.74 -4.68 16.45
CA LEU A 40 4.71 -3.66 16.62
C LEU A 40 3.94 -3.89 17.95
N THR A 41 3.40 -2.81 18.47
CA THR A 41 2.46 -2.82 19.61
C THR A 41 1.05 -2.43 19.14
N GLU A 42 0.04 -2.66 19.97
CA GLU A 42 -1.36 -2.27 19.70
C GLU A 42 -1.54 -0.76 19.48
N ASN A 43 -0.59 0.06 19.99
CA ASN A 43 -0.62 1.52 19.84
C ASN A 43 0.04 2.01 18.54
N ASP A 44 0.66 1.13 17.77
CA ASP A 44 1.35 1.50 16.54
C ASP A 44 0.40 1.45 15.33
N THR A 45 0.79 2.10 14.25
CA THR A 45 0.05 2.10 12.99
C THR A 45 0.92 1.53 11.89
N CYS A 46 0.37 0.65 11.06
CA CYS A 46 1.04 0.11 9.87
C CYS A 46 0.22 0.44 8.62
N VAL A 47 0.84 1.08 7.62
CA VAL A 47 0.25 1.27 6.31
C VAL A 47 0.54 0.05 5.45
N LEU A 48 -0.51 -0.54 4.86
CA LEU A 48 -0.42 -1.68 3.96
C LEU A 48 -0.63 -1.20 2.51
N CYS A 49 0.42 -1.23 1.71
CA CYS A 49 0.47 -0.61 0.37
C CYS A 49 -0.17 -1.47 -0.75
N GLY A 50 -1.32 -2.10 -0.48
CA GLY A 50 -2.10 -2.86 -1.47
C GLY A 50 -1.63 -4.30 -1.66
N ASP A 51 -2.33 -5.02 -2.53
CA ASP A 51 -2.17 -6.44 -2.81
C ASP A 51 -2.18 -7.30 -1.55
N LEU A 52 -3.29 -7.17 -0.80
CA LEU A 52 -3.43 -7.79 0.51
C LEU A 52 -3.94 -9.23 0.43
N SER A 53 -4.89 -9.50 -0.47
CA SER A 53 -5.62 -10.76 -0.58
C SER A 53 -5.87 -11.15 -2.03
N TRP A 54 -5.75 -12.44 -2.32
CA TRP A 54 -6.14 -13.02 -3.61
C TRP A 54 -7.63 -13.31 -3.72
N GLY A 55 -8.43 -13.05 -2.70
CA GLY A 55 -9.88 -13.23 -2.76
C GLY A 55 -10.51 -12.42 -3.89
N MET A 56 -11.48 -13.00 -4.59
CA MET A 56 -12.24 -12.34 -5.66
C MET A 56 -13.42 -11.52 -5.12
N SER A 57 -13.74 -11.69 -3.83
CA SER A 57 -14.84 -11.03 -3.14
C SER A 57 -14.48 -10.79 -1.68
N LEU A 58 -15.18 -9.86 -1.00
CA LEU A 58 -15.02 -9.64 0.44
C LEU A 58 -15.26 -10.93 1.25
N LYS A 59 -16.16 -11.79 0.79
CA LYS A 59 -16.43 -13.07 1.44
C LYS A 59 -15.23 -14.01 1.37
N GLU A 60 -14.59 -14.14 0.21
CA GLU A 60 -13.40 -14.98 0.03
C GLU A 60 -12.18 -14.41 0.76
N SER A 61 -12.10 -13.08 0.90
CA SER A 61 -11.01 -12.42 1.62
C SER A 61 -11.20 -12.38 3.13
N CYS A 62 -12.30 -12.93 3.68
CA CYS A 62 -12.62 -12.76 5.09
C CYS A 62 -11.55 -13.35 6.03
N GLU A 63 -11.02 -14.53 5.71
CA GLU A 63 -9.94 -15.15 6.50
C GLU A 63 -8.63 -14.38 6.40
N ASP A 64 -8.34 -13.79 5.25
CA ASP A 64 -7.18 -12.92 5.05
C ASP A 64 -7.30 -11.66 5.90
N PHE A 65 -8.49 -11.04 5.95
CA PHE A 65 -8.77 -9.90 6.83
C PHE A 65 -8.72 -10.27 8.31
N ALA A 66 -9.19 -11.47 8.69
CA ALA A 66 -9.05 -11.97 10.06
C ALA A 66 -7.57 -12.09 10.45
N PHE A 67 -6.73 -12.61 9.55
CA PHE A 67 -5.28 -12.65 9.75
C PHE A 67 -4.70 -11.26 9.93
N ILE A 68 -5.01 -10.30 9.02
CA ILE A 68 -4.52 -8.92 9.10
C ILE A 68 -5.00 -8.25 10.40
N SER A 69 -6.25 -8.45 10.80
CA SER A 69 -6.80 -7.90 12.04
C SER A 69 -6.09 -8.43 13.28
N ALA A 70 -5.72 -9.72 13.29
CA ALA A 70 -5.00 -10.35 14.40
C ALA A 70 -3.53 -9.90 14.54
N LEU A 71 -2.96 -9.25 13.53
CA LEU A 71 -1.62 -8.67 13.65
C LEU A 71 -1.66 -7.43 14.57
N PRO A 72 -0.58 -7.13 15.34
CA PRO A 72 -0.55 -5.98 16.25
C PRO A 72 -0.76 -4.64 15.53
N GLY A 73 -1.35 -3.67 16.23
CA GLY A 73 -1.51 -2.29 15.83
C GLY A 73 -2.68 -2.03 14.88
N LYS A 74 -2.90 -0.74 14.59
CA LYS A 74 -3.87 -0.26 13.61
C LYS A 74 -3.32 -0.44 12.20
N LYS A 75 -4.15 -0.90 11.27
CA LYS A 75 -3.80 -1.03 9.85
C LYS A 75 -4.55 0.01 9.02
N ILE A 76 -3.82 0.72 8.16
CA ILE A 76 -4.39 1.60 7.14
C ILE A 76 -4.08 0.97 5.79
N ILE A 77 -5.11 0.53 5.08
CA ILE A 77 -4.96 -0.22 3.84
C ILE A 77 -5.32 0.64 2.63
N LEU A 78 -4.56 0.50 1.55
CA LEU A 78 -4.92 1.01 0.24
C LEU A 78 -5.05 -0.13 -0.78
N LYS A 79 -5.67 0.15 -1.91
CA LYS A 79 -5.91 -0.83 -2.96
C LYS A 79 -4.66 -1.15 -3.75
N GLY A 80 -4.38 -2.44 -3.99
CA GLY A 80 -3.45 -2.91 -5.02
C GLY A 80 -4.15 -3.34 -6.33
N ASN A 81 -3.42 -3.92 -7.26
CA ASN A 81 -3.99 -4.39 -8.52
C ASN A 81 -4.62 -5.78 -8.41
N HIS A 82 -4.15 -6.61 -7.49
CA HIS A 82 -4.71 -7.94 -7.21
C HIS A 82 -5.79 -7.94 -6.13
N ASP A 83 -6.12 -6.79 -5.52
CA ASP A 83 -7.24 -6.68 -4.60
C ASP A 83 -8.58 -6.67 -5.37
N TYR A 84 -8.93 -7.81 -5.99
CA TYR A 84 -10.16 -7.98 -6.78
C TYR A 84 -11.42 -7.88 -5.93
N TRP A 85 -11.34 -8.20 -4.64
CA TRP A 85 -12.38 -8.04 -3.63
C TRP A 85 -12.78 -6.58 -3.41
N TRP A 86 -11.94 -5.62 -3.81
CA TRP A 86 -12.17 -4.20 -3.57
C TRP A 86 -13.40 -3.69 -4.30
N THR A 87 -14.36 -3.20 -3.53
CA THR A 87 -15.63 -2.65 -3.99
C THR A 87 -15.76 -1.17 -3.55
N THR A 88 -16.96 -0.69 -3.26
CA THR A 88 -17.15 0.68 -2.75
C THR A 88 -16.64 0.80 -1.30
N ALA A 89 -16.12 1.96 -0.94
CA ALA A 89 -15.62 2.23 0.41
C ALA A 89 -16.70 1.95 1.49
N ALA A 90 -17.97 2.27 1.21
CA ALA A 90 -19.07 1.99 2.13
C ALA A 90 -19.28 0.49 2.38
N LYS A 91 -19.22 -0.33 1.32
CA LYS A 91 -19.36 -1.78 1.45
C LYS A 91 -18.18 -2.40 2.21
N ILE A 92 -16.96 -1.90 1.97
CA ILE A 92 -15.78 -2.38 2.68
C ILE A 92 -15.88 -2.02 4.17
N ARG A 93 -16.21 -0.77 4.52
CA ARG A 93 -16.38 -0.38 5.92
C ARG A 93 -17.44 -1.20 6.63
N LYS A 94 -18.59 -1.42 5.98
CA LYS A 94 -19.64 -2.29 6.52
C LYS A 94 -19.13 -3.72 6.76
N PHE A 95 -18.39 -4.29 5.82
CA PHE A 95 -17.78 -5.61 5.96
C PHE A 95 -16.80 -5.66 7.15
N LEU A 96 -15.94 -4.65 7.32
CA LEU A 96 -15.01 -4.56 8.44
C LEU A 96 -15.74 -4.50 9.78
N GLU A 97 -16.83 -3.71 9.86
CA GLU A 97 -17.68 -3.58 11.05
C GLU A 97 -18.41 -4.90 11.38
N GLU A 98 -19.02 -5.55 10.38
CA GLU A 98 -19.78 -6.80 10.55
C GLU A 98 -18.91 -7.99 10.98
N ASN A 99 -17.58 -7.92 10.81
CA ASN A 99 -16.64 -8.96 11.16
C ASN A 99 -15.70 -8.59 12.33
N ASP A 100 -15.99 -7.47 13.04
CA ASP A 100 -15.19 -6.98 14.17
C ASP A 100 -13.72 -6.65 13.81
N PHE A 101 -13.44 -6.24 12.56
CA PHE A 101 -12.12 -5.80 12.11
C PHE A 101 -11.90 -4.30 12.34
N GLY A 102 -12.24 -3.80 13.53
CA GLY A 102 -12.24 -2.36 13.88
C GLY A 102 -10.86 -1.70 13.91
N ASN A 103 -9.78 -2.46 13.83
CA ASN A 103 -8.41 -1.95 13.74
C ASN A 103 -7.91 -1.80 12.29
N ILE A 104 -8.78 -1.98 11.27
CA ILE A 104 -8.47 -1.81 9.85
C ILE A 104 -9.26 -0.62 9.30
N GLU A 105 -8.56 0.33 8.70
CA GLU A 105 -9.12 1.52 8.05
C GLU A 105 -8.71 1.57 6.58
N ILE A 106 -9.56 2.17 5.72
CA ILE A 106 -9.28 2.26 4.27
C ILE A 106 -8.85 3.66 3.85
N LEU A 107 -7.69 3.73 3.20
CA LEU A 107 -7.16 4.94 2.56
C LEU A 107 -7.69 5.02 1.12
N HIS A 108 -8.74 5.83 0.92
CA HIS A 108 -9.41 5.98 -0.37
C HIS A 108 -10.10 7.33 -0.50
N ASN A 109 -9.47 8.27 -1.17
CA ASN A 109 -9.90 9.67 -1.31
C ASN A 109 -10.04 10.41 0.04
N ASN A 110 -9.24 10.05 1.01
CA ASN A 110 -9.17 10.62 2.35
C ASN A 110 -7.71 10.66 2.81
N CYS A 111 -7.47 11.16 4.02
CA CYS A 111 -6.22 10.99 4.73
C CYS A 111 -6.47 10.52 6.16
N PHE A 112 -5.42 9.99 6.80
CA PHE A 112 -5.39 9.72 8.24
C PHE A 112 -4.29 10.56 8.89
N THR A 113 -4.36 10.76 10.18
CA THR A 113 -3.36 11.54 10.92
C THR A 113 -2.63 10.69 11.93
N VAL A 114 -1.31 10.82 11.96
CA VAL A 114 -0.43 10.26 12.97
C VAL A 114 0.50 11.39 13.42
N ASP A 115 0.34 11.84 14.67
CA ASP A 115 1.01 13.02 15.19
C ASP A 115 0.82 14.26 14.28
N GLU A 116 1.88 14.93 13.86
CA GLU A 116 1.83 16.07 12.92
C GLU A 116 1.74 15.67 11.43
N TYR A 117 1.77 14.37 11.13
CA TYR A 117 1.78 13.88 9.74
C TYR A 117 0.39 13.45 9.27
N ALA A 118 0.15 13.64 7.98
CA ALA A 118 -0.99 13.10 7.26
C ALA A 118 -0.54 11.93 6.37
N ILE A 119 -1.18 10.78 6.55
CA ILE A 119 -1.03 9.59 5.71
C ILE A 119 -1.96 9.76 4.52
N CYS A 120 -1.38 9.99 3.35
CA CYS A 120 -2.08 10.19 2.08
C CYS A 120 -1.71 9.09 1.10
N GLY A 121 -2.58 8.80 0.12
CA GLY A 121 -2.21 7.81 -0.88
C GLY A 121 -3.34 7.39 -1.80
N THR A 122 -2.95 6.59 -2.78
CA THR A 122 -3.82 5.94 -3.75
C THR A 122 -3.13 4.70 -4.31
N ARG A 123 -3.85 3.92 -5.12
CA ARG A 123 -3.24 2.81 -5.83
C ARG A 123 -2.11 3.25 -6.77
N GLY A 124 -2.25 4.40 -7.40
CA GLY A 124 -1.41 4.81 -8.53
C GLY A 124 -1.74 4.02 -9.81
N TRP A 125 -0.95 4.21 -10.84
CA TRP A 125 -1.01 3.46 -12.07
C TRP A 125 0.35 3.42 -12.73
N PHE A 126 0.65 2.28 -13.36
CA PHE A 126 1.91 2.01 -14.04
C PHE A 126 1.62 1.30 -15.36
N PHE A 127 2.36 1.62 -16.41
CA PHE A 127 2.27 0.95 -17.71
C PHE A 127 3.35 -0.13 -17.80
N GLU A 128 2.98 -1.38 -17.89
CA GLU A 128 3.93 -2.50 -17.96
C GLU A 128 4.62 -2.65 -19.32
N GLU A 129 4.09 -2.05 -20.39
CA GLU A 129 4.68 -2.05 -21.73
C GLU A 129 4.19 -0.85 -22.56
N GLU A 130 4.78 -0.64 -23.76
CA GLU A 130 4.54 0.46 -24.71
C GLU A 130 3.08 0.69 -25.17
N ARG A 131 2.11 0.08 -24.54
CA ARG A 131 0.68 0.19 -24.85
C ARG A 131 -0.03 1.18 -23.95
N ASN A 132 0.17 2.46 -24.22
CA ASN A 132 -0.68 3.52 -23.68
C ASN A 132 -2.06 3.46 -24.33
N THR A 133 -2.94 2.62 -23.80
CA THR A 133 -4.34 2.60 -24.26
C THR A 133 -5.07 3.83 -23.70
N GLU A 134 -6.12 4.28 -24.39
CA GLU A 134 -7.01 5.33 -23.85
C GLU A 134 -7.55 4.96 -22.45
N GLN A 135 -7.75 3.68 -22.21
CA GLN A 135 -8.21 3.18 -20.91
C GLN A 135 -7.16 3.39 -19.82
N ASP A 136 -5.89 3.11 -20.10
CA ASP A 136 -4.79 3.32 -19.17
C ASP A 136 -4.65 4.79 -18.80
N ILE A 137 -4.73 5.68 -19.80
CA ILE A 137 -4.70 7.12 -19.57
C ILE A 137 -5.87 7.57 -18.68
N ARG A 138 -7.08 7.04 -18.89
CA ARG A 138 -8.24 7.33 -18.02
C ARG A 138 -8.03 6.84 -16.60
N ILE A 139 -7.45 5.64 -16.43
CA ILE A 139 -7.17 5.09 -15.12
C ILE A 139 -6.11 5.93 -14.42
N MET A 140 -5.00 6.24 -15.09
CA MET A 140 -3.93 7.08 -14.56
C MET A 140 -4.46 8.45 -14.11
N ASN A 141 -5.21 9.14 -14.96
CA ASN A 141 -5.80 10.44 -14.61
C ASN A 141 -6.72 10.35 -13.38
N ARG A 142 -7.50 9.28 -13.26
CA ARG A 142 -8.33 9.03 -12.08
C ARG A 142 -7.50 8.81 -10.82
N GLU A 143 -6.40 8.06 -10.89
CA GLU A 143 -5.52 7.84 -9.75
C GLU A 143 -4.78 9.13 -9.33
N ILE A 144 -4.36 9.96 -10.29
CA ILE A 144 -3.82 11.30 -10.02
C ILE A 144 -4.84 12.17 -9.27
N GLN A 145 -6.12 12.18 -9.70
CA GLN A 145 -7.18 12.92 -9.01
C GLN A 145 -7.48 12.37 -7.61
N ARG A 146 -7.39 11.06 -7.42
CA ARG A 146 -7.55 10.42 -6.10
C ARG A 146 -6.42 10.81 -5.15
N LEU A 147 -5.17 10.81 -5.64
CA LEU A 147 -4.03 11.26 -4.85
C LEU A 147 -4.21 12.74 -4.46
N LYS A 148 -4.58 13.59 -5.43
CA LYS A 148 -4.87 15.00 -5.15
C LYS A 148 -5.93 15.17 -4.08
N THR A 149 -7.04 14.44 -4.16
CA THR A 149 -8.11 14.48 -3.14
C THR A 149 -7.59 14.07 -1.76
N SER A 150 -6.74 13.05 -1.70
CA SER A 150 -6.11 12.59 -0.45
C SER A 150 -5.17 13.64 0.14
N LEU A 151 -4.37 14.30 -0.71
CA LEU A 151 -3.46 15.38 -0.33
C LEU A 151 -4.21 16.65 0.13
N ASP A 152 -5.28 17.04 -0.58
CA ASP A 152 -6.14 18.16 -0.20
C ASP A 152 -6.76 17.95 1.19
N ALA A 153 -7.20 16.73 1.49
CA ALA A 153 -7.77 16.37 2.79
C ALA A 153 -6.79 16.50 3.97
N ALA A 154 -5.48 16.52 3.70
CA ALA A 154 -4.43 16.67 4.70
C ALA A 154 -4.29 18.10 5.24
N GLY A 155 -4.81 19.12 4.53
CA GLY A 155 -4.61 20.54 4.88
C GLY A 155 -3.12 20.89 4.98
N ASP A 156 -2.74 21.63 6.03
CA ASP A 156 -1.38 22.13 6.23
C ASP A 156 -0.42 21.13 6.87
N ARG A 157 -0.88 19.88 7.15
CA ARG A 157 -0.03 18.86 7.77
C ARG A 157 1.08 18.41 6.84
N ARG A 158 2.20 17.95 7.42
CA ARG A 158 3.25 17.27 6.67
C ARG A 158 2.70 15.97 6.08
N LYS A 159 2.87 15.80 4.78
CA LYS A 159 2.27 14.69 4.03
C LYS A 159 3.27 13.56 3.83
N LEU A 160 2.83 12.34 4.16
CA LEU A 160 3.49 11.08 3.84
C LEU A 160 2.65 10.38 2.79
N VAL A 161 3.24 10.01 1.66
CA VAL A 161 2.50 9.39 0.55
C VAL A 161 2.79 7.92 0.43
N PHE A 162 1.71 7.15 0.28
CA PHE A 162 1.73 5.70 0.11
C PHE A 162 1.02 5.33 -1.19
N LEU A 163 1.71 4.60 -2.03
CA LEU A 163 1.21 4.12 -3.32
C LEU A 163 1.31 2.60 -3.39
N HIS A 164 0.51 1.98 -4.26
CA HIS A 164 0.78 0.60 -4.62
C HIS A 164 1.72 0.54 -5.81
N TYR A 165 1.34 1.15 -6.94
CA TYR A 165 2.20 1.20 -8.11
C TYR A 165 3.38 2.16 -7.95
N PRO A 166 4.58 1.80 -8.45
CA PRO A 166 5.73 2.71 -8.46
C PRO A 166 5.45 3.93 -9.35
N PRO A 167 5.69 5.17 -8.87
CA PRO A 167 5.59 6.36 -9.71
C PRO A 167 6.80 6.50 -10.66
N ILE A 168 7.88 5.77 -10.36
CA ILE A 168 9.11 5.72 -11.15
C ILE A 168 9.56 4.25 -11.23
N TYR A 169 9.76 3.75 -12.44
CA TYR A 169 10.29 2.41 -12.67
C TYR A 169 10.98 2.33 -14.03
N GLN A 170 12.27 1.98 -14.06
CA GLN A 170 13.09 1.97 -15.27
C GLN A 170 13.02 3.31 -16.04
N HIS A 171 12.42 3.32 -17.23
CA HIS A 171 12.24 4.51 -18.07
C HIS A 171 10.88 5.19 -17.85
N TYR A 172 10.00 4.56 -17.09
CA TYR A 172 8.68 5.09 -16.78
C TYR A 172 8.73 6.09 -15.63
N ARG A 173 8.03 7.20 -15.82
CA ARG A 173 7.80 8.21 -14.80
C ARG A 173 6.38 8.76 -14.93
N CYS A 174 5.60 8.67 -13.89
CA CYS A 174 4.26 9.23 -13.84
C CYS A 174 4.30 10.72 -13.51
N GLU A 175 4.42 11.57 -14.54
CA GLU A 175 4.58 13.03 -14.36
C GLU A 175 3.45 13.63 -13.52
N GLY A 176 2.20 13.18 -13.68
CA GLY A 176 1.07 13.67 -12.90
C GLY A 176 1.22 13.42 -11.40
N ILE A 177 1.71 12.24 -11.00
CA ILE A 177 2.00 11.94 -9.58
C ILE A 177 3.22 12.76 -9.13
N MET A 178 4.31 12.79 -9.90
CA MET A 178 5.52 13.53 -9.55
C MET A 178 5.25 15.03 -9.34
N ASN A 179 4.43 15.63 -10.20
CA ASN A 179 4.03 17.02 -10.07
C ASN A 179 3.23 17.27 -8.78
N LEU A 180 2.30 16.37 -8.41
CA LEU A 180 1.58 16.47 -7.14
C LEU A 180 2.53 16.35 -5.94
N LEU A 181 3.46 15.38 -5.94
CA LEU A 181 4.42 15.25 -4.85
C LEU A 181 5.24 16.53 -4.65
N LYS A 182 5.65 17.17 -5.73
CA LYS A 182 6.37 18.44 -5.70
C LYS A 182 5.48 19.61 -5.25
N GLU A 183 4.26 19.74 -5.81
CA GLU A 183 3.30 20.81 -5.47
C GLU A 183 2.93 20.82 -3.99
N TYR A 184 2.74 19.62 -3.41
CA TYR A 184 2.37 19.44 -2.00
C TYR A 184 3.57 19.27 -1.06
N GLU A 185 4.79 19.50 -1.54
CA GLU A 185 6.05 19.39 -0.79
C GLU A 185 6.22 18.04 -0.05
N VAL A 186 5.81 16.95 -0.72
CA VAL A 186 5.91 15.59 -0.16
C VAL A 186 7.36 15.16 -0.12
N ARG A 187 7.87 14.90 1.08
CA ARG A 187 9.27 14.48 1.25
C ARG A 187 9.50 12.97 1.18
N HIS A 188 8.47 12.16 1.41
CA HIS A 188 8.60 10.72 1.43
C HIS A 188 7.42 10.04 0.73
N CYS A 189 7.74 9.08 -0.13
CA CYS A 189 6.78 8.27 -0.86
C CYS A 189 7.20 6.78 -0.81
N TRP A 190 6.34 5.94 -0.26
CA TRP A 190 6.50 4.49 -0.23
C TRP A 190 5.59 3.83 -1.25
N TYR A 191 6.08 2.76 -1.88
CA TYR A 191 5.32 2.04 -2.89
C TYR A 191 5.64 0.54 -2.88
N GLY A 192 4.70 -0.28 -3.38
CA GLY A 192 4.78 -1.73 -3.48
C GLY A 192 4.90 -2.24 -4.92
N HIS A 193 4.16 -3.31 -5.21
CA HIS A 193 3.94 -3.89 -6.54
C HIS A 193 5.10 -4.69 -7.14
N LEU A 194 6.34 -4.33 -6.90
CA LEU A 194 7.51 -4.98 -7.51
C LEU A 194 7.95 -6.16 -6.67
N HIS A 195 8.14 -7.33 -7.32
CA HIS A 195 8.51 -8.58 -6.67
C HIS A 195 9.73 -9.25 -7.30
N GLY A 196 10.42 -10.07 -6.52
CA GLY A 196 11.52 -10.91 -6.97
C GLY A 196 12.60 -10.11 -7.71
N LYS A 197 12.85 -10.44 -8.98
CA LYS A 197 13.89 -9.75 -9.78
C LYS A 197 13.54 -8.29 -10.07
N ALA A 198 12.26 -7.92 -10.14
CA ALA A 198 11.86 -6.54 -10.40
C ALA A 198 12.24 -5.59 -9.26
N CYS A 199 12.38 -6.09 -8.03
CA CYS A 199 12.87 -5.31 -6.89
C CYS A 199 14.27 -4.72 -7.11
N GLN A 200 15.12 -5.39 -7.92
CA GLN A 200 16.48 -4.90 -8.22
C GLN A 200 16.47 -3.63 -9.11
N GLN A 201 15.36 -3.37 -9.78
CA GLN A 201 15.18 -2.22 -10.67
C GLN A 201 14.29 -1.14 -10.03
N ALA A 202 13.89 -1.35 -8.78
CA ALA A 202 13.09 -0.38 -8.03
C ALA A 202 13.91 0.89 -7.76
N PHE A 203 13.27 2.04 -7.91
CA PHE A 203 13.91 3.30 -7.57
C PHE A 203 13.82 3.55 -6.06
N ASN A 204 14.94 3.43 -5.37
CA ASN A 204 15.06 3.78 -3.96
C ASN A 204 16.03 4.98 -3.84
N GLY A 205 15.56 6.10 -3.32
CA GLY A 205 16.39 7.30 -3.17
C GLY A 205 15.65 8.61 -3.44
N TRP A 206 16.40 9.69 -3.56
CA TRP A 206 15.87 11.05 -3.72
C TRP A 206 15.72 11.43 -5.20
N MET A 207 14.55 11.98 -5.56
CA MET A 207 14.29 12.64 -6.84
C MET A 207 13.28 13.76 -6.65
N ASP A 208 13.55 14.93 -7.23
CA ASP A 208 12.69 16.12 -7.20
C ASP A 208 12.23 16.56 -5.79
N GLY A 209 13.06 16.31 -4.77
CA GLY A 209 12.76 16.65 -3.37
C GLY A 209 11.97 15.61 -2.60
N THR A 210 11.61 14.47 -3.23
CA THR A 210 10.94 13.34 -2.59
C THR A 210 11.90 12.14 -2.48
N CYS A 211 11.93 11.49 -1.31
CA CYS A 211 12.60 10.21 -1.10
C CYS A 211 11.61 9.07 -1.38
N PHE A 212 11.96 8.18 -2.30
CA PHE A 212 11.16 7.01 -2.67
C PHE A 212 11.72 5.75 -2.06
N GLN A 213 10.84 4.82 -1.66
CA GLN A 213 11.26 3.53 -1.11
C GLN A 213 10.26 2.43 -1.46
N LEU A 214 10.77 1.30 -2.00
CA LEU A 214 10.01 0.08 -2.20
C LEU A 214 9.72 -0.59 -0.85
N VAL A 215 8.48 -1.07 -0.69
CA VAL A 215 8.03 -1.72 0.56
C VAL A 215 7.26 -3.03 0.32
N SER A 216 7.47 -3.69 -0.81
CA SER A 216 6.89 -5.02 -1.05
C SER A 216 7.38 -6.04 -0.02
N ALA A 217 6.50 -6.92 0.46
CA ALA A 217 6.77 -7.84 1.57
C ALA A 217 7.99 -8.75 1.33
N ASP A 218 8.14 -9.33 0.14
CA ASP A 218 9.28 -10.18 -0.20
C ASP A 218 10.60 -9.39 -0.23
N TYR A 219 10.58 -8.13 -0.68
CA TYR A 219 11.72 -7.22 -0.63
C TYR A 219 12.12 -6.88 0.81
N LEU A 220 11.16 -6.68 1.71
CA LEU A 220 11.37 -6.39 3.13
C LEU A 220 11.55 -7.65 3.99
N HIS A 221 11.67 -8.85 3.37
CA HIS A 221 11.72 -10.12 4.09
C HIS A 221 10.55 -10.28 5.09
N PHE A 222 9.36 -9.82 4.68
CA PHE A 222 8.08 -9.88 5.42
C PHE A 222 8.11 -9.13 6.78
N LYS A 223 8.97 -8.13 6.91
CA LYS A 223 9.09 -7.31 8.12
C LYS A 223 8.69 -5.87 7.81
N PRO A 224 7.60 -5.35 8.39
CA PRO A 224 7.28 -3.92 8.25
C PRO A 224 8.46 -3.05 8.68
N ILE A 225 8.77 -2.04 7.90
CA ILE A 225 9.79 -1.07 8.27
C ILE A 225 9.16 0.07 9.07
N ARG A 226 9.85 0.49 10.12
CA ARG A 226 9.49 1.67 10.88
C ARG A 226 9.84 2.92 10.09
N ILE A 227 8.92 3.87 10.06
CA ILE A 227 9.14 5.19 9.46
C ILE A 227 9.69 6.10 10.56
N ASP A 228 10.95 6.51 10.41
CA ASP A 228 11.55 7.48 11.31
C ASP A 228 11.21 8.90 10.84
N LEU A 229 10.26 9.52 11.51
CA LEU A 229 9.69 10.83 11.16
C LEU A 229 10.58 12.03 11.55
N LEU A 230 11.78 11.77 12.08
CA LEU A 230 12.72 12.81 12.56
C LEU A 230 13.73 13.24 11.48
N LEU A 231 13.54 12.88 10.21
CA LEU A 231 14.44 13.23 9.12
C LEU A 231 13.94 14.41 8.29
#